data_7c824b1869305a81b4f2bc188940b2c5
#
_entry.id   7c824b1869305a81b4f2bc188940b2c5
#
_cell.length_a   1.000
_cell.length_b   1.000
_cell.length_c   1.000
_cell.angle_alpha   90.00
_cell.angle_beta   90.00
_cell.angle_gamma   90.00
#
_symmetry.space_group_name_H-M   'P 1'
#
loop_
_entity.id
_entity.type
_entity.pdbx_description
1 polymer ?
#
loop_
_entity_poly.entity_id
_entity_poly.type
_entity_poly.pdbx_seq_one_letter_code
_entity_poly.pdbx_strand_id
1 'polypeptide(L)'
;LKKRPKYNPSIVHYSNLEQLKNDCILNKNFFVLYKKFCPGPITFILKLKKNSKISKNVTNNKKTLAIRFPKHVLVRKLLKKLKYPLAAPSANVSTKISPVSKEDVIDEFGKKIKYILDGGQSKIGLESTILSLVNKPKILRLGGIEKNKINKFLKTKAELLKKSNILILLF
;
A
#
# COMPACT_ATOMS: atom_id res chain seq x y z
N LEU A 1 6.36 19.02 1.28
CA LEU A 1 5.06 19.14 1.94
C LEU A 1 4.96 18.20 3.15
N LYS A 2 5.07 16.89 2.96
CA LYS A 2 4.78 15.85 3.98
C LYS A 2 5.84 15.67 5.06
N LYS A 3 7.04 16.24 4.93
CA LYS A 3 8.20 15.96 5.81
C LYS A 3 8.46 14.44 6.00
N ARG A 4 8.13 13.63 4.96
CA ARG A 4 8.28 12.17 4.99
C ARG A 4 9.77 11.79 5.01
N PRO A 5 10.19 10.92 5.94
CA PRO A 5 11.55 10.42 5.94
C PRO A 5 11.89 9.73 4.61
N LYS A 6 13.05 10.07 4.03
CA LYS A 6 13.48 9.55 2.71
C LYS A 6 13.63 8.01 2.70
N TYR A 7 13.95 7.41 3.86
CA TYR A 7 14.13 5.96 4.01
C TYR A 7 12.82 5.16 4.04
N ASN A 8 11.65 5.83 4.09
CA ASN A 8 10.37 5.14 4.16
C ASN A 8 9.79 4.90 2.76
N PRO A 9 9.74 3.63 2.25
CA PRO A 9 9.26 3.33 0.91
C PRO A 9 7.78 3.67 0.77
N SER A 10 7.37 3.98 -0.47
CA SER A 10 5.97 4.31 -0.78
C SER A 10 5.19 3.07 -1.22
N ILE A 11 3.88 3.06 -0.98
CA ILE A 11 2.98 2.05 -1.53
C ILE A 11 2.62 2.44 -2.96
N VAL A 12 2.77 1.49 -3.88
CA VAL A 12 2.43 1.67 -5.30
C VAL A 12 1.06 1.08 -5.57
N HIS A 13 0.20 1.90 -6.16
CA HIS A 13 -1.18 1.56 -6.47
C HIS A 13 -1.31 1.13 -7.93
N TYR A 14 -1.83 -0.07 -8.15
CA TYR A 14 -2.00 -0.69 -9.48
C TYR A 14 -3.47 -0.73 -9.89
N SER A 15 -3.74 -0.58 -11.18
CA SER A 15 -5.08 -0.74 -11.74
C SER A 15 -5.44 -2.22 -11.95
N ASN A 16 -4.47 -3.04 -12.35
CA ASN A 16 -4.66 -4.46 -12.72
C ASN A 16 -3.40 -5.30 -12.50
N LEU A 17 -3.55 -6.62 -12.66
CA LEU A 17 -2.47 -7.59 -12.49
C LEU A 17 -1.40 -7.51 -13.59
N GLU A 18 -1.78 -7.15 -14.81
CA GLU A 18 -0.83 -7.12 -15.93
C GLU A 18 0.26 -6.06 -15.70
N GLN A 19 -0.13 -4.88 -15.22
CA GLN A 19 0.86 -3.88 -14.81
C GLN A 19 1.78 -4.41 -13.71
N LEU A 20 1.22 -5.09 -12.68
CA LEU A 20 2.01 -5.62 -11.57
C LEU A 20 2.99 -6.71 -11.99
N LYS A 21 2.62 -7.57 -12.94
CA LYS A 21 3.48 -8.64 -13.47
C LYS A 21 4.77 -8.09 -14.09
N ASN A 22 4.76 -6.87 -14.60
CA ASN A 22 5.98 -6.25 -15.16
C ASN A 22 6.99 -5.89 -14.06
N ASP A 23 6.51 -5.61 -12.83
CA ASP A 23 7.34 -5.09 -11.76
C ASP A 23 7.70 -6.11 -10.69
N CYS A 24 6.81 -7.07 -10.39
CA CYS A 24 6.96 -7.96 -9.25
C CYS A 24 6.96 -9.45 -9.61
N ILE A 25 7.66 -10.24 -8.78
CA ILE A 25 7.59 -11.70 -8.78
C ILE A 25 6.39 -12.11 -7.93
N LEU A 26 5.42 -12.78 -8.56
CA LEU A 26 4.17 -13.21 -7.93
C LEU A 26 4.25 -14.68 -7.52
N ASN A 27 3.82 -15.01 -6.31
CA ASN A 27 3.79 -16.38 -5.78
C ASN A 27 2.36 -16.89 -5.54
N LYS A 28 2.20 -18.18 -5.23
CA LYS A 28 0.89 -18.82 -4.99
C LYS A 28 0.07 -18.11 -3.90
N ASN A 29 0.71 -17.75 -2.77
CA ASN A 29 0.05 -17.06 -1.67
C ASN A 29 -0.52 -15.70 -2.11
N PHE A 30 0.21 -14.95 -2.95
CA PHE A 30 -0.28 -13.70 -3.50
C PHE A 30 -1.56 -13.91 -4.32
N PHE A 31 -1.62 -14.88 -5.23
CA PHE A 31 -2.80 -15.09 -6.07
C PHE A 31 -4.03 -15.49 -5.25
N VAL A 32 -3.86 -16.35 -4.24
CA VAL A 32 -4.95 -16.76 -3.35
C VAL A 32 -5.52 -15.56 -2.60
N LEU A 33 -4.66 -14.74 -2.01
CA LEU A 33 -5.08 -13.57 -1.24
C LEU A 33 -5.60 -12.43 -2.12
N TYR A 34 -5.03 -12.27 -3.32
CA TYR A 34 -5.51 -11.30 -4.31
C TYR A 34 -6.96 -11.57 -4.68
N LYS A 35 -7.32 -12.82 -5.01
CA LYS A 35 -8.71 -13.20 -5.33
C LYS A 35 -9.71 -12.89 -4.20
N LYS A 36 -9.26 -12.96 -2.94
CA LYS A 36 -10.13 -12.79 -1.76
C LYS A 36 -10.22 -11.34 -1.29
N PHE A 37 -9.14 -10.58 -1.39
CA PHE A 37 -9.03 -9.29 -0.72
C PHE A 37 -8.77 -8.10 -1.66
N CYS A 38 -8.57 -8.34 -2.96
CA CYS A 38 -8.35 -7.24 -3.90
C CYS A 38 -9.52 -7.10 -4.90
N PRO A 39 -9.90 -5.85 -5.19
CA PRO A 39 -9.38 -4.61 -4.63
C PRO A 39 -9.84 -4.39 -3.18
N GLY A 40 -8.94 -3.88 -2.33
CA GLY A 40 -9.28 -3.77 -0.91
C GLY A 40 -8.23 -3.10 -0.01
N PRO A 41 -8.46 -3.17 1.33
CA PRO A 41 -7.58 -2.55 2.31
C PRO A 41 -6.40 -3.47 2.70
N ILE A 42 -5.73 -4.05 1.69
CA ILE A 42 -4.52 -4.87 1.86
C ILE A 42 -3.39 -4.33 1.00
N THR A 43 -2.19 -4.33 1.55
CA THR A 43 -0.93 -4.02 0.87
C THR A 43 -0.03 -5.24 0.94
N PHE A 44 0.48 -5.69 -0.19
CA PHE A 44 1.45 -6.77 -0.27
C PHE A 44 2.86 -6.23 -0.45
N ILE A 45 3.84 -6.82 0.23
CA ILE A 45 5.25 -6.61 -0.08
C ILE A 45 5.72 -7.84 -0.86
N LEU A 46 6.19 -7.59 -2.08
CA LEU A 46 6.62 -8.60 -3.05
C LEU A 46 8.07 -8.36 -3.48
N LYS A 47 8.74 -9.39 -4.00
CA LYS A 47 10.06 -9.24 -4.62
C LYS A 47 9.94 -8.41 -5.89
N LEU A 48 10.77 -7.37 -6.02
CA LEU A 48 10.87 -6.55 -7.22
C LEU A 48 11.65 -7.32 -8.30
N LYS A 49 11.22 -7.24 -9.54
CA LYS A 49 11.97 -7.77 -10.68
C LYS A 49 13.19 -6.88 -10.98
N LYS A 50 14.28 -7.47 -11.47
CA LYS A 50 15.50 -6.73 -11.82
C LYS A 50 15.27 -5.69 -12.92
N ASN A 51 14.37 -5.97 -13.86
CA ASN A 51 14.01 -5.12 -14.99
C ASN A 51 12.80 -4.21 -14.74
N SER A 52 12.31 -4.10 -13.49
CA SER A 52 11.24 -3.18 -13.15
C SER A 52 11.65 -1.74 -13.39
N LYS A 53 10.72 -0.95 -13.93
CA LYS A 53 10.89 0.49 -14.17
C LYS A 53 10.50 1.36 -12.97
N ILE A 54 10.14 0.76 -11.83
CA ILE A 54 9.83 1.49 -10.60
C ILE A 54 11.08 2.21 -10.08
N SER A 55 10.95 3.51 -9.86
CA SER A 55 12.03 4.35 -9.35
C SER A 55 12.59 3.84 -8.02
N LYS A 56 13.91 3.88 -7.88
CA LYS A 56 14.61 3.56 -6.63
C LYS A 56 14.17 4.43 -5.46
N ASN A 57 13.75 5.67 -5.71
CA ASN A 57 13.19 6.55 -4.68
C ASN A 57 11.89 6.01 -4.08
N VAL A 58 11.07 5.29 -4.87
CA VAL A 58 9.82 4.68 -4.39
C VAL A 58 10.10 3.51 -3.47
N THR A 59 11.10 2.69 -3.80
CA THR A 59 11.48 1.48 -3.05
C THR A 59 12.49 1.76 -1.95
N ASN A 60 13.06 2.97 -1.90
CA ASN A 60 14.22 3.28 -1.08
C ASN A 60 15.37 2.29 -1.29
N ASN A 61 15.71 2.01 -2.55
CA ASN A 61 16.73 1.04 -2.99
C ASN A 61 16.50 -0.41 -2.52
N LYS A 62 15.33 -0.74 -1.96
CA LYS A 62 15.00 -2.11 -1.54
C LYS A 62 14.69 -2.98 -2.76
N LYS A 63 15.02 -4.27 -2.66
CA LYS A 63 14.68 -5.31 -3.68
C LYS A 63 13.23 -5.79 -3.54
N THR A 64 12.37 -5.00 -2.89
CA THR A 64 10.96 -5.32 -2.63
C THR A 64 10.10 -4.10 -2.92
N LEU A 65 8.84 -4.35 -3.25
CA LEU A 65 7.85 -3.31 -3.54
C LEU A 65 6.61 -3.54 -2.70
N ALA A 66 6.11 -2.47 -2.07
CA ALA A 66 4.80 -2.45 -1.42
C ALA A 66 3.75 -2.07 -2.46
N ILE A 67 2.76 -2.96 -2.69
CA ILE A 67 1.73 -2.78 -3.73
C ILE A 67 0.33 -2.85 -3.14
N ARG A 68 -0.60 -2.13 -3.74
CA ARG A 68 -2.01 -2.14 -3.37
C ARG A 68 -2.91 -2.02 -4.60
N PHE A 69 -4.06 -2.71 -4.57
CA PHE A 69 -5.18 -2.50 -5.49
C PHE A 69 -6.29 -1.79 -4.72
N PRO A 70 -6.45 -0.47 -4.87
CA PRO A 70 -7.43 0.29 -4.09
C PRO A 70 -8.85 -0.05 -4.51
N LYS A 71 -9.78 -0.08 -3.54
CA LYS A 71 -11.20 -0.35 -3.81
C LYS A 71 -11.97 0.89 -4.27
N HIS A 72 -11.49 2.08 -3.91
CA HIS A 72 -12.20 3.34 -4.15
C HIS A 72 -12.45 3.60 -5.65
N VAL A 73 -13.69 3.89 -6.02
CA VAL A 73 -14.12 3.99 -7.43
C VAL A 73 -13.36 5.06 -8.20
N LEU A 74 -13.23 6.28 -7.64
CA LEU A 74 -12.55 7.38 -8.31
C LEU A 74 -11.05 7.09 -8.50
N VAL A 75 -10.40 6.54 -7.48
CA VAL A 75 -8.98 6.14 -7.59
C VAL A 75 -8.81 5.06 -8.66
N ARG A 76 -9.71 4.10 -8.76
CA ARG A 76 -9.67 3.08 -9.81
C ARG A 76 -9.89 3.66 -11.21
N LYS A 77 -10.83 4.63 -11.36
CA LYS A 77 -11.02 5.36 -12.63
C LYS A 77 -9.76 6.10 -13.03
N LEU A 78 -9.12 6.80 -12.09
CA LEU A 78 -7.84 7.46 -12.31
C LEU A 78 -6.75 6.50 -12.77
N LEU A 79 -6.51 5.42 -11.99
CA LEU A 79 -5.48 4.42 -12.31
C LEU A 79 -5.69 3.74 -13.66
N LYS A 80 -6.95 3.52 -14.09
CA LYS A 80 -7.26 2.96 -15.41
C LYS A 80 -6.90 3.91 -16.57
N LYS A 81 -6.98 5.23 -16.35
CA LYS A 81 -6.59 6.24 -17.34
C LYS A 81 -5.08 6.42 -17.48
N LEU A 82 -4.33 5.97 -16.45
CA LEU A 82 -2.87 6.08 -16.45
C LEU A 82 -2.23 4.83 -17.08
N LYS A 83 -1.17 5.06 -17.87
CA LYS A 83 -0.36 3.99 -18.45
C LYS A 83 0.63 3.37 -17.44
N TYR A 84 0.74 3.93 -16.23
CA TYR A 84 1.68 3.56 -15.18
C TYR A 84 1.00 3.54 -13.80
N PRO A 85 1.53 2.76 -12.84
CA PRO A 85 1.02 2.75 -11.47
C PRO A 85 1.43 4.02 -10.71
N LEU A 86 0.71 4.33 -9.63
CA LEU A 86 0.96 5.52 -8.80
C LEU A 86 1.56 5.17 -7.44
N ALA A 87 2.70 5.75 -7.11
CA ALA A 87 3.22 5.75 -5.76
C ALA A 87 2.55 6.86 -4.95
N ALA A 88 1.79 6.49 -3.92
CA ALA A 88 1.06 7.45 -3.10
C ALA A 88 1.11 7.07 -1.62
N PRO A 89 1.64 7.95 -0.75
CA PRO A 89 1.51 7.84 0.69
C PRO A 89 0.13 8.36 1.16
N SER A 90 -0.18 8.24 2.47
CA SER A 90 -1.34 8.91 3.09
C SER A 90 -1.27 10.43 2.91
N ALA A 91 -2.41 11.12 2.87
CA ALA A 91 -2.48 12.56 2.58
C ALA A 91 -2.37 13.42 3.87
N ASN A 92 -1.37 13.16 4.72
CA ASN A 92 -1.08 13.90 5.96
C ASN A 92 0.41 14.26 6.04
N VAL A 93 0.78 15.19 6.89
CA VAL A 93 2.17 15.35 7.33
C VAL A 93 2.60 14.09 8.07
N SER A 94 3.85 13.64 7.86
CA SER A 94 4.35 12.43 8.50
C SER A 94 4.21 12.51 10.02
N THR A 95 3.85 11.39 10.65
CA THR A 95 3.55 11.24 12.08
C THR A 95 2.18 11.73 12.55
N LYS A 96 1.45 12.51 11.76
CA LYS A 96 0.08 12.90 12.08
C LYS A 96 -0.94 11.83 11.69
N ILE A 97 -2.17 11.96 12.18
CA ILE A 97 -3.30 11.07 11.86
C ILE A 97 -3.62 11.18 10.37
N SER A 98 -3.92 10.04 9.74
CA SER A 98 -4.34 10.02 8.33
C SER A 98 -5.71 10.68 8.15
N PRO A 99 -5.88 11.60 7.18
CA PRO A 99 -7.16 12.27 6.93
C PRO A 99 -8.22 11.27 6.49
N VAL A 100 -9.46 11.54 6.86
CA VAL A 100 -10.63 10.73 6.49
C VAL A 100 -11.58 11.47 5.54
N SER A 101 -11.37 12.76 5.34
CA SER A 101 -12.17 13.62 4.47
C SER A 101 -11.29 14.53 3.62
N LYS A 102 -11.90 15.23 2.66
CA LYS A 102 -11.27 16.27 1.86
C LYS A 102 -10.92 17.48 2.73
N GLU A 103 -11.79 17.82 3.66
CA GLU A 103 -11.64 18.94 4.58
C GLU A 103 -10.37 18.75 5.43
N ASP A 104 -10.14 17.56 5.99
CA ASP A 104 -8.91 17.25 6.74
C ASP A 104 -7.64 17.49 5.90
N VAL A 105 -7.70 17.20 4.59
CA VAL A 105 -6.56 17.43 3.67
C VAL A 105 -6.37 18.92 3.40
N ILE A 106 -7.47 19.69 3.28
CA ILE A 106 -7.44 21.13 3.12
C ILE A 106 -6.86 21.79 4.36
N ASP A 107 -7.30 21.39 5.54
CA ASP A 107 -6.83 21.92 6.83
C ASP A 107 -5.34 21.64 7.03
N GLU A 108 -4.87 20.43 6.63
CA GLU A 108 -3.48 20.04 6.79
C GLU A 108 -2.52 20.76 5.82
N PHE A 109 -2.93 20.96 4.57
CA PHE A 109 -2.02 21.44 3.52
C PHE A 109 -2.40 22.80 2.92
N GLY A 110 -3.65 23.23 3.06
CA GLY A 110 -4.17 24.48 2.55
C GLY A 110 -3.85 24.69 1.05
N LYS A 111 -3.45 25.90 0.72
CA LYS A 111 -3.08 26.30 -0.67
C LYS A 111 -1.85 25.59 -1.24
N LYS A 112 -1.12 24.77 -0.45
CA LYS A 112 0.07 24.03 -0.91
C LYS A 112 -0.26 22.83 -1.80
N ILE A 113 -1.55 22.41 -1.85
CA ILE A 113 -2.05 21.39 -2.77
C ILE A 113 -3.03 22.04 -3.75
N LYS A 114 -2.69 21.94 -5.04
CA LYS A 114 -3.49 22.56 -6.10
C LYS A 114 -4.76 21.78 -6.44
N TYR A 115 -4.70 20.44 -6.36
CA TYR A 115 -5.81 19.57 -6.74
C TYR A 115 -6.07 18.53 -5.66
N ILE A 116 -7.33 18.37 -5.28
CA ILE A 116 -7.83 17.36 -4.37
C ILE A 116 -8.96 16.62 -5.07
N LEU A 117 -8.81 15.30 -5.23
CA LEU A 117 -9.88 14.45 -5.74
C LEU A 117 -10.81 14.11 -4.58
N ASP A 118 -11.99 14.73 -4.57
CA ASP A 118 -12.98 14.48 -3.53
C ASP A 118 -13.57 13.07 -3.69
N GLY A 119 -13.22 12.21 -2.78
CA GLY A 119 -13.69 10.82 -2.71
C GLY A 119 -14.77 10.60 -1.67
N GLY A 120 -15.24 11.67 -1.02
CA GLY A 120 -16.09 11.58 0.16
C GLY A 120 -15.34 11.07 1.38
N GLN A 121 -16.08 10.81 2.45
CA GLN A 121 -15.54 10.39 3.73
C GLN A 121 -15.04 8.94 3.73
N SER A 122 -13.91 8.66 4.40
CA SER A 122 -13.37 7.31 4.55
C SER A 122 -14.25 6.47 5.46
N LYS A 123 -14.84 5.39 4.91
CA LYS A 123 -15.77 4.51 5.65
C LYS A 123 -15.09 3.67 6.74
N ILE A 124 -13.81 3.37 6.61
CA ILE A 124 -13.10 2.45 7.52
C ILE A 124 -12.25 3.20 8.53
N GLY A 125 -11.72 4.39 8.16
CA GLY A 125 -10.84 5.18 9.02
C GLY A 125 -9.51 4.48 9.39
N LEU A 126 -9.28 3.26 8.88
CA LEU A 126 -8.08 2.47 9.13
C LEU A 126 -7.25 2.33 7.85
N GLU A 127 -5.96 2.30 8.03
CA GLU A 127 -5.01 2.01 6.95
C GLU A 127 -5.09 0.55 6.47
N SER A 128 -4.44 0.24 5.34
CA SER A 128 -4.36 -1.13 4.84
C SER A 128 -3.54 -2.03 5.75
N THR A 129 -3.94 -3.30 5.90
CA THR A 129 -3.08 -4.34 6.46
C THR A 129 -1.89 -4.56 5.52
N ILE A 130 -0.65 -4.54 6.05
CA ILE A 130 0.57 -4.78 5.26
C ILE A 130 1.07 -6.19 5.51
N LEU A 131 1.12 -6.99 4.44
CA LEU A 131 1.54 -8.38 4.46
C LEU A 131 2.74 -8.58 3.53
N SER A 132 3.85 -9.02 4.09
CA SER A 132 5.02 -9.46 3.32
C SER A 132 4.84 -10.91 2.85
N LEU A 133 5.06 -11.14 1.54
CA LEU A 133 5.04 -12.45 0.89
C LEU A 133 6.39 -12.77 0.22
N VAL A 134 7.45 -12.09 0.63
CA VAL A 134 8.81 -12.25 0.06
C VAL A 134 9.39 -13.64 0.39
N ASN A 135 9.20 -14.07 1.63
CA ASN A 135 9.58 -15.37 2.16
C ASN A 135 8.36 -15.99 2.88
N LYS A 136 8.51 -16.44 4.14
CA LYS A 136 7.36 -16.82 4.98
C LYS A 136 6.44 -15.61 5.15
N PRO A 137 5.11 -15.79 5.08
CA PRO A 137 4.17 -14.69 5.25
C PRO A 137 4.34 -13.99 6.60
N LYS A 138 4.47 -12.64 6.58
CA LYS A 138 4.59 -11.82 7.79
C LYS A 138 3.70 -10.60 7.71
N ILE A 139 2.85 -10.37 8.72
CA ILE A 139 2.07 -9.15 8.84
C ILE A 139 2.96 -8.09 9.50
N LEU A 140 3.22 -7.02 8.77
CA LEU A 140 4.06 -5.90 9.21
C LEU A 140 3.23 -4.81 9.88
N ARG A 141 1.96 -4.67 9.49
CA ARG A 141 1.00 -3.73 10.08
C ARG A 141 -0.39 -4.33 9.99
N LEU A 142 -1.13 -4.32 11.10
CA LEU A 142 -2.56 -4.58 11.10
C LEU A 142 -3.32 -3.35 10.61
N GLY A 143 -4.43 -3.56 9.92
CA GLY A 143 -5.30 -2.54 9.38
C GLY A 143 -6.66 -3.12 9.02
N GLY A 144 -7.25 -2.70 7.91
CA GLY A 144 -8.62 -3.06 7.52
C GLY A 144 -8.92 -4.55 7.32
N ILE A 145 -7.91 -5.45 7.37
CA ILE A 145 -8.10 -6.91 7.32
C ILE A 145 -7.40 -7.56 8.50
N GLU A 146 -8.14 -8.32 9.29
CA GLU A 146 -7.66 -9.04 10.46
C GLU A 146 -6.73 -10.21 10.10
N LYS A 147 -5.77 -10.52 11.00
CA LYS A 147 -4.84 -11.65 10.87
C LYS A 147 -5.56 -12.98 10.63
N ASN A 148 -6.63 -13.26 11.39
CA ASN A 148 -7.36 -14.53 11.30
C ASN A 148 -8.02 -14.71 9.93
N LYS A 149 -8.55 -13.63 9.33
CA LYS A 149 -9.14 -13.66 7.98
C LYS A 149 -8.09 -13.99 6.91
N ILE A 150 -6.87 -13.43 7.04
CA ILE A 150 -5.76 -13.74 6.13
C ILE A 150 -5.32 -15.19 6.27
N ASN A 151 -5.16 -15.65 7.52
CA ASN A 151 -4.64 -16.98 7.82
C ASN A 151 -5.57 -18.13 7.41
N LYS A 152 -6.87 -17.88 7.18
CA LYS A 152 -7.79 -18.88 6.60
C LYS A 152 -7.38 -19.33 5.20
N PHE A 153 -6.66 -18.51 4.45
CA PHE A 153 -6.29 -18.76 3.06
C PHE A 153 -4.80 -19.09 2.85
N LEU A 154 -4.00 -19.12 3.91
CA LEU A 154 -2.59 -19.43 3.85
C LEU A 154 -2.30 -20.81 4.42
N LYS A 155 -1.53 -21.64 3.69
CA LYS A 155 -1.03 -22.91 4.22
C LYS A 155 -0.09 -22.68 5.41
N THR A 156 0.87 -21.77 5.27
CA THR A 156 1.75 -21.31 6.36
C THR A 156 1.15 -20.05 6.96
N LYS A 157 0.78 -20.10 8.23
CA LYS A 157 0.19 -18.94 8.93
C LYS A 157 1.11 -17.74 8.90
N ALA A 158 0.53 -16.57 8.65
CA ALA A 158 1.25 -15.32 8.73
C ALA A 158 1.47 -14.93 10.20
N GLU A 159 2.72 -14.64 10.56
CA GLU A 159 3.08 -14.14 11.88
C GLU A 159 2.98 -12.62 11.92
N LEU A 160 2.57 -12.08 13.06
CA LEU A 160 2.63 -10.65 13.32
C LEU A 160 4.05 -10.27 13.73
N LEU A 161 4.63 -9.28 13.06
CA LEU A 161 5.93 -8.75 13.44
C LEU A 161 5.83 -8.09 14.83
N LYS A 162 6.72 -8.46 15.76
CA LYS A 162 6.77 -7.85 17.10
C LYS A 162 7.09 -6.34 16.98
N LYS A 163 6.51 -5.51 17.85
CA LYS A 163 6.65 -4.03 17.81
C LYS A 163 8.09 -3.55 17.75
N SER A 164 9.03 -4.21 18.41
CA SER A 164 10.47 -3.88 18.39
C SER A 164 11.11 -3.92 16.99
N ASN A 165 10.53 -4.67 16.04
CA ASN A 165 11.04 -4.79 14.68
C ASN A 165 10.26 -3.95 13.66
N ILE A 166 9.14 -3.34 14.08
CA ILE A 166 8.30 -2.49 13.20
C ILE A 166 8.96 -1.15 12.94
N LEU A 167 9.70 -0.62 13.93
CA LEU A 167 10.39 0.67 13.83
C LEU A 167 11.39 0.71 12.66
N ILE A 168 12.04 -0.41 12.36
CA ILE A 168 13.05 -0.52 11.29
C ILE A 168 12.42 -0.60 9.88
N LEU A 169 11.11 -0.93 9.78
CA LEU A 169 10.44 -1.17 8.50
C LEU A 169 9.44 -0.08 8.11
N LEU A 170 9.00 0.75 9.05
CA LEU A 170 7.96 1.76 8.85
C LEU A 170 8.44 3.21 9.04
N PHE A 171 9.66 3.41 9.54
CA PHE A 171 10.31 4.73 9.66
C PHE A 171 11.43 4.92 8.65
#